data_7e00d7b44d27f7dfe900a70eef3af800
#
_entry.id   7e00d7b44d27f7dfe900a70eef3af800
#
_cell.length_a   1.000
_cell.length_b   1.000
_cell.length_c   1.000
_cell.angle_alpha   90.00
_cell.angle_beta   90.00
_cell.angle_gamma   90.00
#
_symmetry.space_group_name_H-M   'P 1'
#
loop_
_entity.id
_entity.type
_entity.pdbx_description
1 polymer ?
#
loop_
_entity_poly.entity_id
_entity_poly.type
_entity_poly.pdbx_seq_one_letter_code
_entity_poly.pdbx_strand_id
1 'polypeptide(L)'
;MALALVAWQGPAFAQSRLCQSYNGIPAAKANSGKVPAGMVAIKGGRFSMGSERFYPEERPRKMAEVAPFYIQQHEVTNAQFAAFIKSTAYVTVAERNLDAKQFPQLSEAQRKAGSLVFRQPLKVNGLNDVSQWWSWQVGASWRHPEGPDSDIKGRANQPVVHIAFEDAMAYARWAGQDLPTEAEWEFAARGGLEDADYTWGNDKGQRDAQGKPMANHWQGNFPIQDLKEDGYHNAAPVGCFAPNGFGLFDMAGNVWELTKDDYVDPRNPYGGMKVAKGGSFLCSDNFCGRYRPAARTPHGIDTGMQHVGFRTVWRPAVR
;
A
#
# COMPACT_ATOMS: atom_id res chain seq x y z
N MET A 1 -31.99 -43.28 2.53
CA MET A 1 -31.95 -41.85 2.78
C MET A 1 -30.61 -41.32 2.31
N ALA A 2 -30.56 -40.67 1.17
CA ALA A 2 -29.34 -40.09 0.62
C ALA A 2 -29.26 -38.63 1.08
N LEU A 3 -28.25 -38.29 1.88
CA LEU A 3 -27.94 -36.90 2.21
C LEU A 3 -27.34 -36.21 0.96
N ALA A 4 -28.05 -35.26 0.39
CA ALA A 4 -27.52 -34.38 -0.62
C ALA A 4 -26.59 -33.37 0.06
N LEU A 5 -25.30 -33.48 -0.20
CA LEU A 5 -24.30 -32.42 0.08
C LEU A 5 -24.60 -31.23 -0.85
N VAL A 6 -25.21 -30.18 -0.29
CA VAL A 6 -25.30 -28.89 -0.98
C VAL A 6 -23.91 -28.25 -0.91
N ALA A 7 -23.14 -28.34 -2.01
CA ALA A 7 -21.92 -27.58 -2.18
C ALA A 7 -22.29 -26.08 -2.22
N TRP A 8 -21.86 -25.33 -1.21
CA TRP A 8 -21.96 -23.89 -1.18
C TRP A 8 -21.03 -23.33 -2.27
N GLN A 9 -21.60 -23.01 -3.43
CA GLN A 9 -20.91 -22.24 -4.44
C GLN A 9 -20.93 -20.78 -4.00
N GLY A 10 -19.85 -20.32 -3.37
CA GLY A 10 -19.63 -18.90 -3.16
C GLY A 10 -19.71 -18.16 -4.50
N PRO A 11 -20.12 -16.87 -4.51
CA PRO A 11 -20.26 -16.11 -5.74
C PRO A 11 -18.92 -16.16 -6.49
N ALA A 12 -18.94 -16.63 -7.74
CA ALA A 12 -17.82 -16.51 -8.65
C ALA A 12 -17.54 -15.01 -8.79
N PHE A 13 -16.46 -14.54 -8.15
CA PHE A 13 -15.99 -13.18 -8.34
C PHE A 13 -15.58 -13.04 -9.81
N ALA A 14 -16.47 -12.47 -10.62
CA ALA A 14 -16.07 -11.93 -11.90
C ALA A 14 -14.88 -10.99 -11.60
N GLN A 15 -13.77 -11.14 -12.34
CA GLN A 15 -12.64 -10.21 -12.28
C GLN A 15 -13.20 -8.79 -12.20
N SER A 16 -12.87 -8.05 -11.15
CA SER A 16 -13.54 -6.79 -10.90
C SER A 16 -13.38 -5.89 -12.12
N ARG A 17 -14.41 -5.14 -12.48
CA ARG A 17 -14.34 -4.14 -13.56
C ARG A 17 -13.19 -3.16 -13.33
N LEU A 18 -12.72 -3.03 -12.09
CA LEU A 18 -11.58 -2.23 -11.69
C LEU A 18 -10.28 -2.69 -12.37
N CYS A 19 -10.03 -3.99 -12.48
CA CYS A 19 -8.83 -4.51 -13.13
C CYS A 19 -8.82 -4.33 -14.65
N GLN A 20 -9.97 -4.48 -15.32
CA GLN A 20 -10.03 -4.60 -16.79
C GLN A 20 -10.32 -3.29 -17.53
N SER A 21 -11.08 -2.39 -16.96
CA SER A 21 -11.58 -1.20 -17.67
C SER A 21 -11.83 -0.02 -16.76
N TYR A 22 -10.97 0.16 -15.78
CA TYR A 22 -11.13 1.20 -14.80
C TYR A 22 -11.00 2.59 -15.42
N ASN A 23 -12.10 3.33 -15.48
CA ASN A 23 -12.10 4.76 -15.78
C ASN A 23 -11.87 5.64 -14.53
N GLY A 24 -11.42 5.02 -13.44
CA GLY A 24 -11.15 5.64 -12.15
C GLY A 24 -12.43 5.94 -11.35
N ILE A 25 -12.40 5.66 -10.05
CA ILE A 25 -13.26 6.38 -9.13
C ILE A 25 -12.71 7.81 -9.13
N PRO A 26 -13.48 8.83 -9.55
CA PRO A 26 -12.97 10.19 -9.54
C PRO A 26 -12.43 10.52 -8.16
N ALA A 27 -11.36 11.31 -8.08
CA ALA A 27 -10.95 11.91 -6.83
C ALA A 27 -12.12 12.78 -6.36
N ALA A 28 -13.01 12.21 -5.58
CA ALA A 28 -14.18 12.91 -5.09
C ALA A 28 -13.75 13.77 -3.91
N LYS A 29 -13.83 15.09 -4.07
CA LYS A 29 -13.80 16.01 -2.93
C LYS A 29 -14.98 15.66 -2.03
N ALA A 30 -14.71 15.50 -0.73
CA ALA A 30 -15.77 15.40 0.26
C ALA A 30 -16.60 16.68 0.21
N ASN A 31 -17.79 16.59 -0.36
CA ASN A 31 -18.81 17.63 -0.20
C ASN A 31 -19.36 17.54 1.22
N SER A 32 -19.51 18.69 1.88
CA SER A 32 -19.96 18.78 3.26
C SER A 32 -21.11 17.79 3.58
N GLY A 33 -20.81 16.76 4.37
CA GLY A 33 -21.77 15.79 4.89
C GLY A 33 -22.13 14.59 3.99
N LYS A 34 -21.55 14.46 2.78
CA LYS A 34 -21.76 13.28 1.93
C LYS A 34 -20.51 12.40 1.88
N VAL A 35 -20.73 11.08 1.97
CA VAL A 35 -19.67 10.07 1.82
C VAL A 35 -19.01 10.26 0.43
N PRO A 36 -17.68 10.40 0.37
CA PRO A 36 -16.99 10.46 -0.92
C PRO A 36 -17.19 9.18 -1.73
N ALA A 37 -17.21 9.30 -3.06
CA ALA A 37 -17.35 8.15 -3.94
C ALA A 37 -16.19 7.16 -3.77
N GLY A 38 -16.48 5.85 -3.88
CA GLY A 38 -15.49 4.78 -3.76
C GLY A 38 -15.06 4.44 -2.34
N MET A 39 -15.74 4.99 -1.35
CA MET A 39 -15.53 4.66 0.04
C MET A 39 -16.40 3.49 0.49
N VAL A 40 -15.83 2.60 1.27
CA VAL A 40 -16.50 1.49 1.94
C VAL A 40 -16.75 1.87 3.40
N ALA A 41 -17.97 1.66 3.89
CA ALA A 41 -18.34 1.90 5.29
C ALA A 41 -17.78 0.79 6.19
N ILE A 42 -17.02 1.15 7.19
CA ILE A 42 -16.49 0.26 8.22
C ILE A 42 -17.22 0.60 9.54
N LYS A 43 -17.88 -0.39 10.10
CA LYS A 43 -18.70 -0.18 11.31
C LYS A 43 -17.86 0.09 12.57
N GLY A 44 -16.55 -0.18 12.50
CA GLY A 44 -15.69 -0.16 13.66
C GLY A 44 -15.95 -1.33 14.60
N GLY A 45 -15.37 -1.27 15.78
CA GLY A 45 -15.48 -2.32 16.80
C GLY A 45 -14.14 -2.62 17.49
N ARG A 46 -14.16 -3.62 18.35
CA ARG A 46 -12.97 -4.10 19.06
C ARG A 46 -12.38 -5.28 18.32
N PHE A 47 -11.06 -5.32 18.24
CA PHE A 47 -10.32 -6.41 17.59
C PHE A 47 -8.95 -6.62 18.23
N SER A 48 -8.37 -7.77 17.97
CA SER A 48 -7.02 -8.08 18.39
C SER A 48 -6.03 -7.59 17.33
N MET A 49 -5.35 -6.47 17.60
CA MET A 49 -4.36 -5.85 16.75
C MET A 49 -2.99 -6.47 16.97
N GLY A 50 -2.21 -6.65 15.90
CA GLY A 50 -0.88 -7.23 15.95
C GLY A 50 -0.86 -8.75 15.89
N SER A 51 0.31 -9.35 16.09
CA SER A 51 0.53 -10.80 16.06
C SER A 51 1.72 -11.20 16.94
N GLU A 52 1.62 -12.36 17.60
CA GLU A 52 2.75 -12.98 18.30
C GLU A 52 3.52 -13.98 17.42
N ARG A 53 3.00 -14.27 16.22
CA ARG A 53 3.47 -15.40 15.38
C ARG A 53 4.62 -15.06 14.44
N PHE A 54 4.81 -13.76 14.14
CA PHE A 54 5.74 -13.33 13.08
C PHE A 54 6.79 -12.35 13.59
N TYR A 55 6.87 -11.16 13.03
CA TYR A 55 7.96 -10.23 13.31
C TYR A 55 7.85 -9.56 14.69
N PRO A 56 8.99 -9.27 15.34
CA PRO A 56 9.00 -8.62 16.66
C PRO A 56 8.23 -7.29 16.70
N GLU A 57 8.25 -6.52 15.61
CA GLU A 57 7.56 -5.22 15.52
C GLU A 57 6.03 -5.34 15.48
N GLU A 58 5.48 -6.52 15.27
CA GLU A 58 4.04 -6.79 15.33
C GLU A 58 3.53 -6.98 16.75
N ARG A 59 4.44 -7.17 17.71
CA ARG A 59 4.19 -7.46 19.13
C ARG A 59 4.15 -6.18 19.98
N PRO A 60 3.50 -6.21 21.15
CA PRO A 60 2.61 -7.28 21.63
C PRO A 60 1.24 -7.22 20.92
N ARG A 61 0.61 -8.38 20.80
CA ARG A 61 -0.80 -8.43 20.41
C ARG A 61 -1.66 -7.72 21.47
N LYS A 62 -2.50 -6.79 21.07
CA LYS A 62 -3.30 -5.96 21.98
C LYS A 62 -4.73 -5.78 21.49
N MET A 63 -5.66 -5.61 22.42
CA MET A 63 -7.01 -5.18 22.05
C MET A 63 -6.99 -3.72 21.63
N ALA A 64 -7.54 -3.45 20.46
CA ALA A 64 -7.75 -2.10 19.95
C ALA A 64 -9.24 -1.88 19.68
N GLU A 65 -9.67 -0.63 19.71
CA GLU A 65 -11.02 -0.21 19.38
C GLU A 65 -10.97 0.83 18.28
N VAL A 66 -11.82 0.65 17.26
CA VAL A 66 -11.91 1.53 16.11
C VAL A 66 -13.33 2.06 16.01
N ALA A 67 -13.49 3.39 15.97
CA ALA A 67 -14.77 4.03 15.71
C ALA A 67 -15.24 3.79 14.27
N PRO A 68 -16.54 3.95 13.95
CA PRO A 68 -17.01 3.87 12.57
C PRO A 68 -16.33 4.90 11.66
N PHE A 69 -15.94 4.47 10.46
CA PHE A 69 -15.29 5.32 9.46
C PHE A 69 -15.58 4.80 8.04
N TYR A 70 -15.14 5.54 7.05
CA TYR A 70 -15.16 5.11 5.65
C TYR A 70 -13.73 5.05 5.13
N ILE A 71 -13.41 4.04 4.33
CA ILE A 71 -12.08 3.84 3.75
C ILE A 71 -12.19 3.68 2.24
N GLN A 72 -11.21 4.22 1.50
CA GLN A 72 -11.10 4.03 0.06
C GLN A 72 -11.04 2.53 -0.27
N GLN A 73 -11.81 2.10 -1.27
CA GLN A 73 -11.92 0.68 -1.63
C GLN A 73 -10.58 0.05 -2.06
N HIS A 74 -9.67 0.86 -2.61
CA HIS A 74 -8.33 0.48 -3.06
C HIS A 74 -7.34 1.63 -2.80
N GLU A 75 -6.07 1.46 -3.12
CA GLU A 75 -5.06 2.52 -3.06
C GLU A 75 -5.41 3.68 -4.00
N VAL A 76 -4.90 4.87 -3.69
CA VAL A 76 -5.02 6.03 -4.59
C VAL A 76 -4.28 5.75 -5.89
N THR A 77 -5.00 5.88 -7.02
CA THR A 77 -4.46 5.58 -8.34
C THR A 77 -3.71 6.75 -8.96
N ASN A 78 -2.90 6.48 -9.98
CA ASN A 78 -2.25 7.51 -10.80
C ASN A 78 -3.26 8.52 -11.37
N ALA A 79 -4.43 8.05 -11.83
CA ALA A 79 -5.48 8.94 -12.36
C ALA A 79 -6.04 9.88 -11.29
N GLN A 80 -6.30 9.37 -10.09
CA GLN A 80 -6.79 10.17 -8.96
C GLN A 80 -5.75 11.20 -8.51
N PHE A 81 -4.48 10.76 -8.40
CA PHE A 81 -3.40 11.65 -8.01
C PHE A 81 -3.12 12.72 -9.09
N ALA A 82 -3.18 12.37 -10.37
CA ALA A 82 -3.04 13.31 -11.47
C ALA A 82 -4.13 14.41 -11.43
N ALA A 83 -5.37 14.06 -11.03
CA ALA A 83 -6.43 15.06 -10.86
C ALA A 83 -6.12 16.04 -9.72
N PHE A 84 -5.56 15.57 -8.62
CA PHE A 84 -5.06 16.41 -7.53
C PHE A 84 -3.98 17.37 -8.02
N ILE A 85 -2.94 16.85 -8.67
CA ILE A 85 -1.84 17.66 -9.21
C ILE A 85 -2.34 18.70 -10.21
N LYS A 86 -3.24 18.29 -11.12
CA LYS A 86 -3.84 19.21 -12.11
C LYS A 86 -4.58 20.38 -11.45
N SER A 87 -5.25 20.14 -10.32
CA SER A 87 -6.07 21.16 -9.65
C SER A 87 -5.28 22.07 -8.71
N THR A 88 -4.09 21.64 -8.26
CA THR A 88 -3.32 22.33 -7.22
C THR A 88 -1.94 22.81 -7.66
N ALA A 89 -1.44 22.29 -8.78
CA ALA A 89 -0.04 22.43 -9.21
C ALA A 89 0.97 21.97 -8.11
N TYR A 90 0.55 21.03 -7.23
CA TYR A 90 1.42 20.51 -6.19
C TYR A 90 2.63 19.80 -6.80
N VAL A 91 3.79 20.02 -6.21
CA VAL A 91 5.06 19.34 -6.56
C VAL A 91 5.41 18.39 -5.45
N THR A 92 5.55 17.10 -5.78
CA THR A 92 5.83 16.06 -4.78
C THR A 92 7.26 16.15 -4.24
N VAL A 93 7.51 15.52 -3.09
CA VAL A 93 8.85 15.47 -2.48
C VAL A 93 9.87 14.91 -3.48
N ALA A 94 9.54 13.84 -4.19
CA ALA A 94 10.41 13.23 -5.19
C ALA A 94 10.71 14.15 -6.41
N GLU A 95 9.89 15.18 -6.65
CA GLU A 95 10.07 16.16 -7.72
C GLU A 95 10.81 17.44 -7.26
N ARG A 96 11.24 17.50 -5.99
CA ARG A 96 12.00 18.65 -5.41
C ARG A 96 13.45 18.30 -5.19
N ASN A 97 14.34 19.26 -5.48
CA ASN A 97 15.73 19.13 -5.05
C ASN A 97 15.82 19.22 -3.53
N LEU A 98 16.72 18.44 -2.94
CA LEU A 98 17.02 18.54 -1.51
C LEU A 98 17.63 19.89 -1.17
N ASP A 99 17.23 20.49 -0.06
CA ASP A 99 17.78 21.79 0.39
C ASP A 99 19.24 21.64 0.82
N ALA A 100 20.09 22.45 0.20
CA ALA A 100 21.53 22.47 0.52
C ALA A 100 21.82 22.86 1.99
N LYS A 101 20.93 23.61 2.65
CA LYS A 101 21.07 23.97 4.08
C LYS A 101 20.73 22.81 5.01
N GLN A 102 19.77 21.99 4.62
CA GLN A 102 19.38 20.79 5.39
C GLN A 102 20.34 19.62 5.13
N PHE A 103 20.90 19.54 3.94
CA PHE A 103 21.80 18.45 3.49
C PHE A 103 23.14 18.98 2.99
N PRO A 104 23.92 19.71 3.83
CA PRO A 104 25.17 20.34 3.40
C PRO A 104 26.26 19.33 3.05
N GLN A 105 26.14 18.09 3.56
CA GLN A 105 27.08 16.98 3.28
C GLN A 105 26.91 16.37 1.89
N LEU A 106 25.77 16.62 1.21
CA LEU A 106 25.51 16.09 -0.11
C LEU A 106 26.01 17.04 -1.21
N SER A 107 26.60 16.49 -2.26
CA SER A 107 26.94 17.26 -3.46
C SER A 107 25.65 17.75 -4.17
N GLU A 108 25.78 18.73 -5.06
CA GLU A 108 24.67 19.21 -5.87
C GLU A 108 24.01 18.06 -6.67
N ALA A 109 24.82 17.17 -7.23
CA ALA A 109 24.32 16.01 -7.98
C ALA A 109 23.48 15.05 -7.10
N GLN A 110 23.88 14.85 -5.84
CA GLN A 110 23.14 14.01 -4.89
C GLN A 110 21.87 14.67 -4.35
N ARG A 111 21.77 16.00 -4.43
CA ARG A 111 20.57 16.74 -4.03
C ARG A 111 19.53 16.87 -5.13
N LYS A 112 19.80 16.40 -6.36
CA LYS A 112 18.80 16.42 -7.43
C LYS A 112 17.58 15.61 -7.07
N ALA A 113 16.41 16.13 -7.46
CA ALA A 113 15.12 15.46 -7.31
C ALA A 113 15.18 14.02 -7.83
N GLY A 114 14.58 13.11 -7.08
CA GLY A 114 14.61 11.68 -7.38
C GLY A 114 13.98 10.86 -6.27
N SER A 115 14.08 9.56 -6.41
CA SER A 115 13.50 8.62 -5.47
C SER A 115 14.18 7.25 -5.55
N LEU A 116 13.90 6.37 -4.59
CA LEU A 116 14.43 5.01 -4.57
C LEU A 116 13.67 4.11 -5.55
N VAL A 117 14.42 3.48 -6.44
CA VAL A 117 13.93 2.56 -7.46
C VAL A 117 14.53 1.17 -7.25
N PHE A 118 13.70 0.16 -7.32
CA PHE A 118 14.13 -1.24 -7.29
C PHE A 118 14.78 -1.61 -8.63
N ARG A 119 15.92 -2.28 -8.53
CA ARG A 119 16.64 -2.85 -9.67
C ARG A 119 16.92 -4.32 -9.36
N GLN A 120 16.27 -5.21 -10.08
CA GLN A 120 16.50 -6.65 -9.91
C GLN A 120 17.94 -7.02 -10.24
N PRO A 121 18.74 -7.50 -9.26
CA PRO A 121 20.12 -7.89 -9.51
C PRO A 121 20.20 -9.30 -10.09
N LEU A 122 21.31 -9.61 -10.79
CA LEU A 122 21.60 -10.96 -11.25
C LEU A 122 22.06 -11.87 -10.11
N LYS A 123 22.68 -11.30 -9.06
CA LYS A 123 23.17 -11.99 -7.87
C LYS A 123 23.22 -11.04 -6.68
N VAL A 124 23.15 -11.57 -5.48
CA VAL A 124 23.34 -10.81 -4.23
C VAL A 124 24.29 -11.54 -3.28
N ASN A 125 24.93 -10.78 -2.42
CA ASN A 125 25.75 -11.29 -1.32
C ASN A 125 24.92 -11.26 -0.01
N GLY A 126 23.91 -12.15 0.07
CA GLY A 126 22.97 -12.16 1.18
C GLY A 126 21.91 -11.05 1.06
N LEU A 127 20.99 -11.00 2.04
CA LEU A 127 19.80 -10.13 2.00
C LEU A 127 19.86 -8.96 3.02
N ASN A 128 21.01 -8.79 3.70
CA ASN A 128 21.13 -7.76 4.75
C ASN A 128 21.49 -6.36 4.20
N ASP A 129 22.03 -6.30 2.99
CA ASP A 129 22.41 -5.05 2.32
C ASP A 129 21.43 -4.74 1.20
N VAL A 130 20.46 -3.88 1.49
CA VAL A 130 19.39 -3.49 0.56
C VAL A 130 19.91 -2.61 -0.60
N SER A 131 21.11 -2.04 -0.50
CA SER A 131 21.70 -1.24 -1.56
C SER A 131 22.01 -2.05 -2.81
N GLN A 132 22.04 -3.38 -2.71
CA GLN A 132 22.22 -4.29 -3.84
C GLN A 132 21.05 -4.28 -4.83
N TRP A 133 19.87 -3.82 -4.42
CA TRP A 133 18.67 -3.75 -5.28
C TRP A 133 17.88 -2.44 -5.16
N TRP A 134 18.22 -1.55 -4.21
CA TRP A 134 17.68 -0.21 -4.13
C TRP A 134 18.72 0.82 -4.55
N SER A 135 18.35 1.70 -5.47
CA SER A 135 19.21 2.80 -5.90
C SER A 135 18.44 4.12 -5.95
N TRP A 136 19.10 5.20 -5.54
CA TRP A 136 18.58 6.54 -5.78
C TRP A 136 18.64 6.82 -7.27
N GLN A 137 17.49 7.11 -7.85
CA GLN A 137 17.37 7.42 -9.27
C GLN A 137 16.93 8.87 -9.43
N VAL A 138 17.81 9.71 -9.95
CA VAL A 138 17.47 11.10 -10.30
C VAL A 138 16.36 11.12 -11.33
N GLY A 139 15.34 11.96 -11.12
CA GLY A 139 14.17 12.07 -11.99
C GLY A 139 13.10 11.00 -11.76
N ALA A 140 13.33 10.01 -10.89
CA ALA A 140 12.26 9.09 -10.50
C ALA A 140 11.22 9.80 -9.64
N SER A 141 9.94 9.62 -9.96
CA SER A 141 8.80 10.23 -9.30
C SER A 141 7.54 9.46 -9.64
N TRP A 142 6.41 9.90 -9.13
CA TRP A 142 5.11 9.30 -9.48
C TRP A 142 4.81 9.32 -10.99
N ARG A 143 5.39 10.28 -11.75
CA ARG A 143 5.26 10.37 -13.22
C ARG A 143 6.22 9.47 -13.96
N HIS A 144 7.34 9.15 -13.32
CA HIS A 144 8.49 8.42 -13.88
C HIS A 144 8.93 7.31 -12.92
N PRO A 145 8.10 6.23 -12.75
CA PRO A 145 8.30 5.27 -11.67
C PRO A 145 9.60 4.45 -11.74
N GLU A 146 10.14 4.25 -12.92
CA GLU A 146 11.41 3.54 -13.11
C GLU A 146 12.59 4.49 -13.43
N GLY A 147 12.36 5.80 -13.34
CA GLY A 147 13.33 6.85 -13.66
C GLY A 147 12.90 7.72 -14.86
N PRO A 148 13.70 8.72 -15.27
CA PRO A 148 13.30 9.79 -16.19
C PRO A 148 12.82 9.31 -17.57
N ASP A 149 13.26 8.14 -18.00
CA ASP A 149 12.88 7.53 -19.29
C ASP A 149 11.60 6.70 -19.22
N SER A 150 10.98 6.60 -18.05
CA SER A 150 9.71 5.91 -17.84
C SER A 150 8.53 6.89 -17.76
N ASP A 151 7.31 6.38 -17.96
CA ASP A 151 6.09 7.16 -17.79
C ASP A 151 4.94 6.31 -17.20
N ILE A 152 3.83 6.98 -16.90
CA ILE A 152 2.59 6.35 -16.40
C ILE A 152 1.52 6.19 -17.50
N LYS A 153 1.89 6.31 -18.77
CA LYS A 153 0.97 6.12 -19.89
C LYS A 153 0.45 4.68 -19.90
N GLY A 154 -0.87 4.53 -19.92
CA GLY A 154 -1.51 3.22 -19.81
C GLY A 154 -1.56 2.67 -18.37
N ARG A 155 -1.04 3.40 -17.35
CA ARG A 155 -0.99 2.98 -15.94
C ARG A 155 -1.95 3.79 -15.05
N ALA A 156 -3.03 4.33 -15.62
CA ALA A 156 -3.98 5.17 -14.89
C ALA A 156 -4.57 4.49 -13.65
N ASN A 157 -4.75 3.17 -13.72
CA ASN A 157 -5.33 2.34 -12.64
C ASN A 157 -4.31 1.76 -11.67
N GLN A 158 -3.02 1.89 -11.93
CA GLN A 158 -2.02 1.46 -10.96
C GLN A 158 -2.01 2.41 -9.77
N PRO A 159 -1.68 1.92 -8.55
CA PRO A 159 -1.48 2.79 -7.41
C PRO A 159 -0.40 3.82 -7.71
N VAL A 160 -0.59 5.04 -7.21
CA VAL A 160 0.46 6.04 -7.24
C VAL A 160 1.58 5.64 -6.30
N VAL A 161 2.83 5.77 -6.76
CA VAL A 161 4.03 5.41 -6.00
C VAL A 161 5.01 6.58 -5.91
N HIS A 162 6.13 6.41 -5.24
CA HIS A 162 7.10 7.48 -4.94
C HIS A 162 6.50 8.62 -4.11
N ILE A 163 5.59 8.27 -3.23
CA ILE A 163 4.84 9.20 -2.39
C ILE A 163 5.47 9.26 -1.01
N ALA A 164 5.88 10.47 -0.58
CA ALA A 164 6.26 10.74 0.79
C ALA A 164 5.00 11.03 1.65
N PHE A 165 5.15 11.00 2.97
CA PHE A 165 4.04 11.26 3.89
C PHE A 165 3.39 12.63 3.67
N GLU A 166 4.20 13.66 3.39
CA GLU A 166 3.72 15.01 3.07
C GLU A 166 2.79 15.01 1.85
N ASP A 167 3.17 14.27 0.80
CA ASP A 167 2.41 14.18 -0.46
C ASP A 167 1.06 13.50 -0.24
N ALA A 168 1.05 12.38 0.49
CA ALA A 168 -0.16 11.65 0.85
C ALA A 168 -1.13 12.52 1.67
N MET A 169 -0.60 13.27 2.66
CA MET A 169 -1.38 14.20 3.46
C MET A 169 -1.88 15.40 2.67
N ALA A 170 -1.11 15.89 1.69
CA ALA A 170 -1.55 16.98 0.80
C ALA A 170 -2.73 16.53 -0.07
N TYR A 171 -2.65 15.33 -0.65
CA TYR A 171 -3.76 14.72 -1.38
C TYR A 171 -4.99 14.53 -0.48
N ALA A 172 -4.82 13.93 0.70
CA ALA A 172 -5.91 13.66 1.62
C ALA A 172 -6.64 14.96 2.02
N ARG A 173 -5.91 16.02 2.39
CA ARG A 173 -6.48 17.34 2.69
C ARG A 173 -7.23 17.95 1.50
N TRP A 174 -6.66 17.89 0.30
CA TRP A 174 -7.33 18.37 -0.91
C TRP A 174 -8.65 17.63 -1.18
N ALA A 175 -8.68 16.32 -0.95
CA ALA A 175 -9.86 15.50 -1.10
C ALA A 175 -10.89 15.68 0.04
N GLY A 176 -10.56 16.41 1.11
CA GLY A 176 -11.39 16.51 2.32
C GLY A 176 -11.41 15.20 3.13
N GLN A 177 -10.33 14.46 3.07
CA GLN A 177 -10.13 13.14 3.66
C GLN A 177 -8.90 13.16 4.58
N ASP A 178 -8.54 12.00 5.13
CA ASP A 178 -7.36 11.83 5.98
C ASP A 178 -6.66 10.50 5.65
N LEU A 179 -5.48 10.26 6.21
CA LEU A 179 -4.89 8.93 6.20
C LEU A 179 -5.49 8.06 7.31
N PRO A 180 -5.57 6.74 7.12
CA PRO A 180 -5.97 5.84 8.18
C PRO A 180 -4.97 5.87 9.34
N THR A 181 -5.43 5.67 10.55
CA THR A 181 -4.56 5.21 11.63
C THR A 181 -4.12 3.76 11.35
N GLU A 182 -3.03 3.32 11.99
CA GLU A 182 -2.59 1.94 11.89
C GLU A 182 -3.69 0.96 12.33
N ALA A 183 -4.41 1.29 13.40
CA ALA A 183 -5.51 0.46 13.91
C ALA A 183 -6.69 0.40 12.92
N GLU A 184 -7.09 1.53 12.32
CA GLU A 184 -8.14 1.56 11.30
C GLU A 184 -7.75 0.75 10.07
N TRP A 185 -6.50 0.90 9.62
CA TRP A 185 -6.00 0.16 8.47
C TRP A 185 -6.01 -1.35 8.74
N GLU A 186 -5.47 -1.80 9.88
CA GLU A 186 -5.41 -3.23 10.23
C GLU A 186 -6.80 -3.81 10.44
N PHE A 187 -7.71 -3.10 11.11
CA PHE A 187 -9.10 -3.52 11.27
C PHE A 187 -9.77 -3.73 9.90
N ALA A 188 -9.60 -2.77 8.99
CA ALA A 188 -10.12 -2.85 7.63
C ALA A 188 -9.51 -4.01 6.84
N ALA A 189 -8.19 -4.22 6.95
CA ALA A 189 -7.47 -5.28 6.26
C ALA A 189 -7.91 -6.68 6.69
N ARG A 190 -8.24 -6.86 7.98
CA ARG A 190 -8.75 -8.13 8.48
C ARG A 190 -10.09 -8.54 7.89
N GLY A 191 -10.87 -7.59 7.37
CA GLY A 191 -12.10 -7.91 6.62
C GLY A 191 -13.16 -8.67 7.44
N GLY A 192 -13.15 -8.56 8.79
CA GLY A 192 -14.02 -9.29 9.69
C GLY A 192 -13.50 -10.67 10.12
N LEU A 193 -12.30 -11.07 9.68
CA LEU A 193 -11.65 -12.31 10.13
C LEU A 193 -10.96 -12.09 11.49
N GLU A 194 -11.31 -12.91 12.45
CA GLU A 194 -10.63 -12.96 13.74
C GLU A 194 -9.39 -13.85 13.63
N ASP A 195 -8.26 -13.37 14.18
CA ASP A 195 -7.00 -14.11 14.33
C ASP A 195 -6.42 -14.72 13.02
N ALA A 196 -6.82 -14.18 11.87
CA ALA A 196 -6.28 -14.60 10.57
C ALA A 196 -4.91 -13.99 10.31
N ASP A 197 -4.02 -14.77 9.70
CA ASP A 197 -2.69 -14.33 9.31
C ASP A 197 -2.72 -13.43 8.07
N TYR A 198 -3.63 -13.72 7.14
CA TYR A 198 -3.79 -13.01 5.87
C TYR A 198 -5.19 -12.41 5.74
N THR A 199 -5.38 -11.53 4.77
CA THR A 199 -6.66 -10.91 4.46
C THR A 199 -7.72 -11.90 3.96
N TRP A 200 -7.31 -13.11 3.59
CA TRP A 200 -8.14 -14.21 3.11
C TRP A 200 -8.25 -15.41 4.06
N GLY A 201 -7.55 -15.39 5.20
CA GLY A 201 -7.54 -16.49 6.17
C GLY A 201 -6.14 -16.90 6.61
N ASN A 202 -5.94 -18.21 6.88
CA ASN A 202 -4.68 -18.73 7.39
C ASN A 202 -3.88 -19.56 6.39
N ASP A 203 -4.44 -19.84 5.23
CA ASP A 203 -3.74 -20.56 4.17
C ASP A 203 -2.86 -19.61 3.36
N LYS A 204 -1.55 -19.66 3.60
CA LYS A 204 -0.55 -18.87 2.89
C LYS A 204 -0.52 -19.15 1.38
N GLY A 205 -0.74 -20.38 1.00
CA GLY A 205 -0.71 -20.83 -0.39
C GLY A 205 -2.04 -20.68 -1.12
N GLN A 206 -3.05 -20.08 -0.48
CA GLN A 206 -4.37 -19.94 -1.06
C GLN A 206 -4.31 -19.18 -2.39
N ARG A 207 -5.03 -19.73 -3.36
CA ARG A 207 -5.20 -19.12 -4.66
C ARG A 207 -6.68 -18.85 -4.92
N ASP A 208 -6.95 -17.91 -5.80
CA ASP A 208 -8.33 -17.64 -6.25
C ASP A 208 -8.88 -18.78 -7.13
N ALA A 209 -10.12 -18.64 -7.58
CA ALA A 209 -10.79 -19.62 -8.43
C ALA A 209 -10.11 -19.80 -9.81
N GLN A 210 -9.24 -18.88 -10.22
CA GLN A 210 -8.46 -18.92 -11.46
C GLN A 210 -7.04 -19.46 -11.24
N GLY A 211 -6.71 -19.86 -10.00
CA GLY A 211 -5.39 -20.38 -9.65
C GLY A 211 -4.32 -19.30 -9.45
N LYS A 212 -4.70 -18.02 -9.38
CA LYS A 212 -3.76 -16.90 -9.09
C LYS A 212 -3.48 -16.80 -7.61
N PRO A 213 -2.29 -16.31 -7.20
CA PRO A 213 -2.06 -15.85 -5.83
C PRO A 213 -3.11 -14.82 -5.39
N MET A 214 -3.44 -14.80 -4.09
CA MET A 214 -4.46 -13.91 -3.54
C MET A 214 -4.06 -12.44 -3.49
N ALA A 215 -2.80 -12.12 -3.74
CA ALA A 215 -2.24 -10.77 -3.70
C ALA A 215 -1.08 -10.61 -4.69
N ASN A 216 -0.79 -9.37 -5.08
CA ASN A 216 0.43 -9.04 -5.83
C ASN A 216 1.61 -8.98 -4.86
N HIS A 217 2.45 -10.00 -4.89
CA HIS A 217 3.69 -10.07 -4.12
C HIS A 217 4.74 -10.86 -4.91
N TRP A 218 5.99 -10.83 -4.50
CA TRP A 218 7.07 -11.52 -5.19
C TRP A 218 6.95 -13.05 -5.04
N GLN A 219 6.89 -13.77 -6.16
CA GLN A 219 6.93 -15.22 -6.17
C GLN A 219 8.28 -15.71 -6.69
N GLY A 220 8.97 -16.50 -5.88
CA GLY A 220 10.30 -17.01 -6.20
C GLY A 220 11.39 -16.52 -5.25
N ASN A 221 12.61 -16.50 -5.72
CA ASN A 221 13.77 -16.17 -4.90
C ASN A 221 14.10 -14.67 -4.99
N PHE A 222 13.59 -13.89 -4.03
CA PHE A 222 13.89 -12.45 -3.94
C PHE A 222 15.37 -12.21 -3.62
N PRO A 223 15.99 -11.21 -4.25
CA PRO A 223 15.52 -10.31 -5.32
C PRO A 223 15.93 -10.76 -6.71
N ILE A 224 16.36 -12.01 -6.90
CA ILE A 224 17.05 -12.49 -8.10
C ILE A 224 16.06 -13.05 -9.14
N GLN A 225 15.04 -13.75 -8.68
CA GLN A 225 14.10 -14.45 -9.55
C GLN A 225 12.66 -14.17 -9.12
N ASP A 226 11.90 -13.57 -10.03
CA ASP A 226 10.47 -13.38 -9.91
C ASP A 226 9.75 -14.29 -10.91
N LEU A 227 8.91 -15.20 -10.41
CA LEU A 227 8.16 -16.15 -11.24
C LEU A 227 6.90 -15.52 -11.84
N LYS A 228 6.45 -14.37 -11.34
CA LYS A 228 5.29 -13.61 -11.84
C LYS A 228 4.02 -14.45 -11.94
N GLU A 229 3.81 -15.37 -11.01
CA GLU A 229 2.63 -16.24 -10.99
C GLU A 229 1.33 -15.46 -10.80
N ASP A 230 1.41 -14.27 -10.19
CA ASP A 230 0.30 -13.32 -10.06
C ASP A 230 0.03 -12.51 -11.33
N GLY A 231 0.92 -12.60 -12.33
CA GLY A 231 0.83 -11.92 -13.63
C GLY A 231 1.54 -10.57 -13.69
N TYR A 232 2.20 -10.14 -12.62
CA TYR A 232 2.83 -8.82 -12.54
C TYR A 232 4.30 -8.91 -12.08
N HIS A 233 5.09 -7.91 -12.42
CA HIS A 233 6.46 -7.73 -11.92
C HIS A 233 6.58 -6.51 -11.01
N ASN A 234 5.78 -5.50 -11.28
CA ASN A 234 5.65 -4.27 -10.50
C ASN A 234 4.23 -4.17 -9.93
N ALA A 235 3.83 -3.00 -9.46
CA ALA A 235 2.47 -2.77 -9.00
C ALA A 235 1.44 -3.16 -10.08
N ALA A 236 0.44 -3.91 -9.67
CA ALA A 236 -0.72 -4.27 -10.49
C ALA A 236 -1.72 -3.10 -10.54
N PRO A 237 -2.60 -3.03 -11.55
CA PRO A 237 -3.77 -2.19 -11.44
C PRO A 237 -4.61 -2.56 -10.21
N VAL A 238 -5.18 -1.57 -9.55
CA VAL A 238 -5.99 -1.80 -8.34
C VAL A 238 -7.19 -2.70 -8.62
N GLY A 239 -7.54 -3.55 -7.66
CA GLY A 239 -8.70 -4.45 -7.77
C GLY A 239 -8.49 -5.64 -8.71
N CYS A 240 -7.25 -6.00 -9.04
CA CYS A 240 -6.93 -7.19 -9.82
C CYS A 240 -6.89 -8.49 -9.00
N PHE A 241 -6.99 -8.39 -7.69
CA PHE A 241 -7.03 -9.51 -6.75
C PHE A 241 -8.37 -9.52 -6.00
N ALA A 242 -8.72 -10.65 -5.39
CA ALA A 242 -9.98 -10.78 -4.68
C ALA A 242 -10.05 -9.80 -3.49
N PRO A 243 -11.18 -9.13 -3.27
CA PRO A 243 -11.36 -8.26 -2.12
C PRO A 243 -11.45 -9.08 -0.83
N ASN A 244 -11.15 -8.45 0.31
CA ASN A 244 -11.39 -9.04 1.61
C ASN A 244 -12.90 -9.04 1.98
N GLY A 245 -13.24 -9.56 3.16
CA GLY A 245 -14.63 -9.67 3.62
C GLY A 245 -15.39 -8.35 3.78
N PHE A 246 -14.71 -7.20 3.79
CA PHE A 246 -15.32 -5.87 3.77
C PHE A 246 -15.43 -5.27 2.36
N GLY A 247 -15.00 -6.00 1.32
CA GLY A 247 -15.01 -5.52 -0.06
C GLY A 247 -13.86 -4.58 -0.40
N LEU A 248 -12.77 -4.62 0.37
CA LEU A 248 -11.56 -3.83 0.14
C LEU A 248 -10.55 -4.63 -0.68
N PHE A 249 -10.02 -4.02 -1.74
CA PHE A 249 -9.01 -4.59 -2.60
C PHE A 249 -7.60 -4.24 -2.14
N ASP A 250 -6.64 -5.10 -2.49
CA ASP A 250 -5.21 -4.87 -2.38
C ASP A 250 -4.73 -4.51 -0.95
N MET A 251 -5.44 -5.04 0.08
CA MET A 251 -5.05 -4.91 1.48
C MET A 251 -3.87 -5.84 1.85
N ALA A 252 -3.31 -6.53 0.88
CA ALA A 252 -2.11 -7.36 1.00
C ALA A 252 -1.33 -7.28 -0.31
N GLY A 253 -0.04 -7.00 -0.24
CA GLY A 253 0.81 -6.85 -1.42
C GLY A 253 0.58 -5.52 -2.15
N ASN A 254 0.80 -5.50 -3.44
CA ASN A 254 0.73 -4.36 -4.36
C ASN A 254 1.67 -3.23 -3.95
N VAL A 255 1.26 -2.26 -3.15
CA VAL A 255 2.16 -1.24 -2.61
C VAL A 255 1.99 -1.09 -1.10
N TRP A 256 3.08 -0.76 -0.40
CA TRP A 256 3.01 -0.32 0.98
C TRP A 256 2.13 0.91 1.11
N GLU A 257 1.30 0.94 2.14
CA GLU A 257 0.38 2.04 2.37
C GLU A 257 0.75 2.83 3.63
N LEU A 258 0.99 4.12 3.44
CA LEU A 258 1.29 5.05 4.52
C LEU A 258 0.08 5.22 5.44
N THR A 259 0.31 5.14 6.73
CA THR A 259 -0.66 5.48 7.78
C THR A 259 -0.29 6.79 8.47
N LYS A 260 -1.22 7.31 9.29
CA LYS A 260 -1.02 8.56 10.03
C LYS A 260 -0.07 8.41 11.22
N ASP A 261 0.08 7.19 11.75
CA ASP A 261 0.80 6.93 12.99
C ASP A 261 2.31 7.00 12.82
N ASP A 262 2.97 7.53 13.85
CA ASP A 262 4.42 7.50 13.93
C ASP A 262 4.92 6.08 14.23
N TYR A 263 5.97 5.68 13.53
CA TYR A 263 6.66 4.45 13.86
C TYR A 263 7.66 4.72 14.99
N VAL A 264 7.36 4.17 16.16
CA VAL A 264 8.23 4.28 17.34
C VAL A 264 9.17 3.09 17.36
N ASP A 265 10.48 3.35 17.19
CA ASP A 265 11.55 2.38 17.39
C ASP A 265 12.43 2.86 18.54
N PRO A 266 12.53 2.13 19.66
CA PRO A 266 13.40 2.52 20.78
C PRO A 266 14.88 2.71 20.39
N ARG A 267 15.31 2.10 19.27
CA ARG A 267 16.66 2.21 18.72
C ARG A 267 16.84 3.46 17.85
N ASN A 268 15.74 4.11 17.45
CA ASN A 268 15.75 5.37 16.71
C ASN A 268 14.92 6.43 17.44
N PRO A 269 15.49 7.06 18.48
CA PRO A 269 14.77 8.04 19.30
C PRO A 269 14.49 9.37 18.57
N TYR A 270 15.09 9.58 17.41
CA TYR A 270 14.95 10.83 16.64
C TYR A 270 13.64 10.92 15.85
N GLY A 271 12.85 9.84 15.77
CA GLY A 271 11.58 9.82 15.05
C GLY A 271 11.76 9.95 13.53
N GLY A 272 10.83 10.65 12.90
CA GLY A 272 10.88 10.90 11.45
C GLY A 272 10.46 9.70 10.59
N MET A 273 9.73 8.76 11.16
CA MET A 273 9.19 7.60 10.44
C MET A 273 7.71 7.43 10.69
N LYS A 274 6.98 6.98 9.68
CA LYS A 274 5.57 6.60 9.73
C LYS A 274 5.42 5.10 9.61
N VAL A 275 4.30 4.58 10.12
CA VAL A 275 3.94 3.19 9.92
C VAL A 275 3.42 3.01 8.50
N ALA A 276 4.01 2.07 7.76
CA ALA A 276 3.46 1.58 6.51
C ALA A 276 2.95 0.15 6.69
N LYS A 277 1.85 -0.18 6.02
CA LYS A 277 1.08 -1.42 6.15
C LYS A 277 0.90 -2.12 4.81
N GLY A 278 0.52 -3.40 4.84
CA GLY A 278 0.04 -4.17 3.70
C GLY A 278 1.10 -4.96 2.93
N GLY A 279 2.37 -4.58 3.00
CA GLY A 279 3.39 -5.16 2.13
C GLY A 279 3.35 -4.57 0.72
N SER A 280 4.11 -5.14 -0.19
CA SER A 280 4.15 -4.68 -1.58
C SER A 280 4.45 -5.83 -2.54
N PHE A 281 4.47 -5.55 -3.85
CA PHE A 281 4.87 -6.47 -4.90
C PHE A 281 6.32 -7.02 -4.74
N LEU A 282 7.14 -6.39 -3.89
CA LEU A 282 8.48 -6.84 -3.55
C LEU A 282 8.54 -7.73 -2.29
N CYS A 283 7.43 -7.91 -1.59
CA CYS A 283 7.40 -8.77 -0.41
C CYS A 283 7.38 -10.24 -0.81
N SER A 284 8.29 -11.00 -0.25
CA SER A 284 8.43 -12.42 -0.54
C SER A 284 8.66 -13.24 0.72
N ASP A 285 8.46 -14.53 0.63
CA ASP A 285 8.61 -15.45 1.74
C ASP A 285 10.03 -15.53 2.30
N ASN A 286 11.02 -15.40 1.44
CA ASN A 286 12.43 -15.52 1.83
C ASN A 286 13.05 -14.20 2.31
N PHE A 287 12.36 -13.06 2.15
CA PHE A 287 12.91 -11.76 2.54
C PHE A 287 11.96 -10.91 3.39
N CYS A 288 10.73 -10.70 2.92
CA CYS A 288 9.77 -9.79 3.53
C CYS A 288 8.36 -10.40 3.48
N GLY A 289 8.04 -11.35 4.36
CA GLY A 289 6.69 -11.92 4.44
C GLY A 289 5.67 -10.98 5.11
N ARG A 290 5.67 -9.67 4.75
CA ARG A 290 4.87 -8.64 5.43
C ARG A 290 3.56 -8.28 4.70
N TYR A 291 3.13 -9.04 3.71
CA TYR A 291 1.82 -8.88 3.07
C TYR A 291 0.69 -9.49 3.93
N ARG A 292 0.63 -9.05 5.19
CA ARG A 292 -0.28 -9.53 6.24
C ARG A 292 -0.86 -8.35 7.02
N PRO A 293 -2.13 -8.43 7.52
CA PRO A 293 -2.76 -7.33 8.25
C PRO A 293 -1.96 -6.83 9.46
N ALA A 294 -1.39 -7.74 10.25
CA ALA A 294 -0.62 -7.38 11.44
C ALA A 294 0.76 -6.78 11.13
N ALA A 295 1.30 -7.07 9.94
CA ALA A 295 2.64 -6.62 9.57
C ALA A 295 2.72 -5.09 9.46
N ARG A 296 3.88 -4.56 9.83
CA ARG A 296 4.19 -3.14 9.81
C ARG A 296 5.65 -2.92 9.45
N THR A 297 5.98 -1.77 8.90
CA THR A 297 7.36 -1.36 8.60
C THR A 297 7.52 0.14 8.80
N PRO A 298 8.72 0.60 9.24
CA PRO A 298 9.01 2.03 9.23
C PRO A 298 9.19 2.55 7.80
N HIS A 299 8.68 3.75 7.56
CA HIS A 299 8.92 4.49 6.32
C HIS A 299 9.29 5.95 6.64
N GLY A 300 10.37 6.47 6.02
CA GLY A 300 10.79 7.86 6.21
C GLY A 300 9.73 8.86 5.75
N ILE A 301 9.52 9.92 6.55
CA ILE A 301 8.47 10.92 6.25
C ILE A 301 8.73 11.72 4.99
N ASP A 302 10.00 11.85 4.60
CA ASP A 302 10.53 12.68 3.53
C ASP A 302 11.02 11.88 2.31
N THR A 303 10.71 10.59 2.26
CA THR A 303 11.24 9.68 1.23
C THR A 303 10.11 9.00 0.47
N GLY A 304 10.13 9.11 -0.85
CA GLY A 304 9.31 8.27 -1.73
C GLY A 304 10.06 7.01 -2.16
N MET A 305 9.33 5.94 -2.45
CA MET A 305 9.89 4.69 -2.99
C MET A 305 8.95 4.09 -4.04
N GLN A 306 9.51 3.34 -4.98
CA GLN A 306 8.74 2.72 -6.08
C GLN A 306 7.62 1.77 -5.63
N HIS A 307 7.62 1.34 -4.40
CA HIS A 307 6.66 0.40 -3.84
C HIS A 307 5.83 0.98 -2.67
N VAL A 308 5.78 2.30 -2.54
CA VAL A 308 5.06 3.00 -1.47
C VAL A 308 4.05 3.97 -2.04
N GLY A 309 2.80 3.77 -1.65
CA GLY A 309 1.65 4.58 -1.95
C GLY A 309 0.79 4.78 -0.70
N PHE A 310 -0.52 4.93 -0.87
CA PHE A 310 -1.45 5.15 0.24
C PHE A 310 -2.90 4.96 -0.19
N ARG A 311 -3.78 4.80 0.80
CA ARG A 311 -5.23 5.00 0.65
C ARG A 311 -5.73 5.99 1.69
N THR A 312 -6.95 6.50 1.51
CA THR A 312 -7.53 7.52 2.38
C THR A 312 -8.73 7.00 3.13
N VAL A 313 -9.04 7.70 4.22
CA VAL A 313 -10.25 7.50 5.02
C VAL A 313 -11.05 8.81 5.11
N TRP A 314 -12.32 8.68 5.35
CA TRP A 314 -13.19 9.80 5.69
C TRP A 314 -13.97 9.47 6.96
N ARG A 315 -13.96 10.43 7.88
CA ARG A 315 -14.67 10.33 9.16
C ARG A 315 -15.76 11.38 9.18
N PRO A 316 -17.04 10.99 9.31
CA PRO A 316 -18.11 11.99 9.51
C PRO A 316 -17.80 12.83 10.74
N ALA A 317 -18.09 14.13 10.67
CA ALA A 317 -18.06 14.96 11.88
C ALA A 317 -19.01 14.37 12.92
N VAL A 318 -18.52 14.14 14.13
CA VAL A 318 -19.36 13.76 15.26
C VAL A 318 -20.31 14.94 15.51
N ARG A 319 -21.62 14.70 15.35
CA ARG A 319 -22.66 15.67 15.64
C ARG A 319 -22.95 15.70 17.14
#